data_7efe5aa4181ae2383c97ce4803917763
#
_entry.id   7efe5aa4181ae2383c97ce4803917763
#
_cell.length_a   1.000
_cell.length_b   1.000
_cell.length_c   1.000
_cell.angle_alpha   90.00
_cell.angle_beta   90.00
_cell.angle_gamma   90.00
#
_symmetry.space_group_name_H-M   'P 1'
#
loop_
_entity.id
_entity.type
_entity.pdbx_description
1 polymer ?
#
loop_
_entity_poly.entity_id
_entity_poly.type
_entity_poly.pdbx_seq_one_letter_code
_entity_poly.pdbx_strand_id
1 'polypeptide(L)'
;HAKRSKEKILQMINGKDDLTIEDRLYKIVADIDYLHNANFEEIFDSFKSVETGFETDTIHPCLIAQLLRVGDVLDIRNNRFEYRNIVYNGGLPYISQTQYDKHKSVTRFHIDTKEVIVHIESTNVITCQSGRQWLDWIQFELDHLIQSWNLFTEGFLGNFDLIKIELIVKNGKYNYTNTDFNTFLKADSNR
;
A
#
# COMPACT_ATOMS: atom_id res chain seq x y z
N HIS A 1 -1.32 -8.05 12.68
CA HIS A 1 -2.24 -8.70 11.73
C HIS A 1 -1.48 -9.65 10.82
N ALA A 2 -0.52 -9.21 10.05
CA ALA A 2 0.28 -9.98 9.09
C ALA A 2 0.97 -11.22 9.70
N LYS A 3 1.62 -11.08 10.87
CA LYS A 3 2.23 -12.24 11.57
C LYS A 3 1.22 -13.37 11.85
N ARG A 4 0.00 -13.02 12.30
CA ARG A 4 -1.05 -14.01 12.57
C ARG A 4 -1.55 -14.68 11.30
N SER A 5 -1.67 -13.94 10.20
CA SER A 5 -2.04 -14.49 8.89
C SER A 5 -0.99 -15.47 8.40
N LYS A 6 0.28 -15.08 8.43
CA LYS A 6 1.41 -15.98 8.09
C LYS A 6 1.39 -17.28 8.89
N GLU A 7 1.23 -17.18 10.22
CA GLU A 7 1.17 -18.36 11.09
C GLU A 7 0.02 -19.31 10.70
N LYS A 8 -1.16 -18.76 10.37
CA LYS A 8 -2.31 -19.56 9.93
C LYS A 8 -2.06 -20.26 8.59
N ILE A 9 -1.47 -19.56 7.62
CA ILE A 9 -1.14 -20.15 6.32
C ILE A 9 -0.12 -21.27 6.50
N LEU A 10 0.94 -21.04 7.29
CA LEU A 10 1.95 -22.05 7.54
C LEU A 10 1.45 -23.28 8.31
N GLN A 11 0.39 -23.13 9.14
CA GLN A 11 -0.24 -24.27 9.80
C GLN A 11 -0.89 -25.25 8.81
N MET A 12 -1.26 -24.78 7.59
CA MET A 12 -1.85 -25.67 6.57
C MET A 12 -0.84 -26.62 5.96
N ILE A 13 0.46 -26.29 6.04
CA ILE A 13 1.57 -27.10 5.48
C ILE A 13 2.43 -27.75 6.56
N ASN A 14 2.21 -27.46 7.83
CA ASN A 14 3.00 -28.03 8.93
C ASN A 14 2.77 -29.54 9.08
N GLY A 15 3.87 -30.28 9.25
CA GLY A 15 3.86 -31.72 9.49
C GLY A 15 3.93 -32.56 8.21
N LYS A 16 4.25 -31.98 7.06
CA LYS A 16 4.51 -32.71 5.82
C LYS A 16 6.01 -32.91 5.66
N ASP A 17 6.43 -34.15 5.46
CA ASP A 17 7.83 -34.51 5.23
C ASP A 17 8.30 -34.08 3.83
N ASP A 18 7.41 -34.14 2.82
CA ASP A 18 7.65 -33.68 1.46
C ASP A 18 6.70 -32.52 1.11
N LEU A 19 7.28 -31.38 0.74
CA LEU A 19 6.52 -30.21 0.29
C LEU A 19 6.15 -30.37 -1.18
N THR A 20 4.85 -30.32 -1.47
CA THR A 20 4.33 -30.25 -2.83
C THR A 20 4.57 -28.85 -3.44
N ILE A 21 4.32 -28.69 -4.74
CA ILE A 21 4.35 -27.38 -5.42
C ILE A 21 3.38 -26.41 -4.73
N GLU A 22 2.17 -26.87 -4.36
CA GLU A 22 1.18 -26.07 -3.64
C GLU A 22 1.69 -25.61 -2.29
N ASP A 23 2.38 -26.48 -1.52
CA ASP A 23 2.94 -26.13 -0.21
C ASP A 23 4.02 -25.03 -0.33
N ARG A 24 4.80 -25.04 -1.40
CA ARG A 24 5.77 -23.98 -1.71
C ARG A 24 5.06 -22.66 -2.03
N LEU A 25 3.96 -22.70 -2.80
CA LEU A 25 3.12 -21.52 -3.06
C LEU A 25 2.57 -20.94 -1.77
N TYR A 26 2.01 -21.77 -0.88
CA TYR A 26 1.52 -21.29 0.41
C TYR A 26 2.60 -20.60 1.23
N LYS A 27 3.84 -21.11 1.19
CA LYS A 27 4.96 -20.47 1.87
C LYS A 27 5.26 -19.08 1.30
N ILE A 28 5.31 -18.96 -0.02
CA ILE A 28 5.53 -17.67 -0.70
C ILE A 28 4.40 -16.69 -0.38
N VAL A 29 3.14 -17.14 -0.45
CA VAL A 29 1.97 -16.31 -0.10
C VAL A 29 2.04 -15.84 1.36
N ALA A 30 2.44 -16.74 2.28
CA ALA A 30 2.61 -16.40 3.69
C ALA A 30 3.72 -15.34 3.90
N ASP A 31 4.81 -15.44 3.17
CA ASP A 31 5.92 -14.49 3.23
C ASP A 31 5.52 -13.14 2.61
N ILE A 32 4.81 -13.12 1.48
CA ILE A 32 4.26 -11.91 0.87
C ILE A 32 3.30 -11.22 1.84
N ASP A 33 2.33 -11.97 2.43
CA ASP A 33 1.37 -11.43 3.40
C ASP A 33 2.04 -10.88 4.66
N TYR A 34 3.15 -11.47 5.08
CA TYR A 34 3.92 -10.94 6.21
C TYR A 34 4.70 -9.68 5.84
N LEU A 35 5.38 -9.68 4.71
CA LEU A 35 6.32 -8.65 4.31
C LEU A 35 5.66 -7.41 3.69
N HIS A 36 4.38 -7.46 3.28
CA HIS A 36 3.73 -6.25 2.75
C HIS A 36 3.67 -5.10 3.77
N ASN A 37 3.84 -5.37 5.08
CA ASN A 37 3.95 -4.35 6.12
C ASN A 37 5.41 -3.97 6.47
N ALA A 38 6.40 -4.64 5.87
CA ALA A 38 7.81 -4.35 6.08
C ALA A 38 8.25 -3.12 5.26
N ASN A 39 9.46 -2.60 5.48
CA ASN A 39 10.02 -1.57 4.60
C ASN A 39 10.44 -2.15 3.25
N PHE A 40 10.71 -1.27 2.28
CA PHE A 40 11.05 -1.69 0.92
C PHE A 40 12.33 -2.54 0.87
N GLU A 41 13.37 -2.14 1.60
CA GLU A 41 14.65 -2.85 1.64
C GLU A 41 14.48 -4.27 2.18
N GLU A 42 13.67 -4.44 3.22
CA GLU A 42 13.39 -5.74 3.81
C GLU A 42 12.64 -6.65 2.84
N ILE A 43 11.65 -6.12 2.09
CA ILE A 43 10.95 -6.85 1.04
C ILE A 43 11.93 -7.26 -0.06
N PHE A 44 12.72 -6.32 -0.54
CA PHE A 44 13.68 -6.55 -1.61
C PHE A 44 14.72 -7.61 -1.19
N ASP A 45 15.32 -7.46 -0.01
CA ASP A 45 16.32 -8.41 0.49
C ASP A 45 15.75 -9.81 0.71
N SER A 46 14.50 -9.92 1.12
CA SER A 46 13.84 -11.20 1.33
C SER A 46 13.53 -11.95 0.02
N PHE A 47 13.29 -11.24 -1.07
CA PHE A 47 12.83 -11.84 -2.33
C PHE A 47 13.79 -11.70 -3.51
N LYS A 48 14.91 -10.99 -3.39
CA LYS A 48 15.86 -10.74 -4.48
C LYS A 48 16.46 -12.00 -5.12
N SER A 49 16.45 -13.12 -4.39
CA SER A 49 17.00 -14.40 -4.84
C SER A 49 15.93 -15.45 -5.14
N VAL A 50 14.66 -15.10 -5.02
CA VAL A 50 13.54 -16.05 -5.18
C VAL A 50 12.98 -15.93 -6.59
N GLU A 51 13.72 -16.48 -7.53
CA GLU A 51 13.14 -16.90 -8.81
C GLU A 51 12.45 -18.23 -8.59
N THR A 52 11.17 -18.20 -8.28
CA THR A 52 10.39 -19.41 -8.14
C THR A 52 9.68 -19.68 -9.46
N GLY A 53 10.32 -20.52 -10.30
CA GLY A 53 9.62 -21.14 -11.41
C GLY A 53 8.63 -22.19 -10.90
N PHE A 54 7.38 -22.10 -11.32
CA PHE A 54 6.40 -23.18 -11.17
C PHE A 54 6.16 -23.73 -12.56
N GLU A 55 6.78 -24.89 -12.85
CA GLU A 55 6.79 -25.47 -14.20
C GLU A 55 7.37 -24.48 -15.22
N THR A 56 6.50 -23.80 -16.00
CA THR A 56 6.88 -22.80 -17.00
C THR A 56 6.67 -21.36 -16.54
N ASP A 57 6.07 -21.14 -15.37
CA ASP A 57 5.69 -19.82 -14.88
C ASP A 57 6.70 -19.26 -13.87
N THR A 58 7.00 -17.99 -14.00
CA THR A 58 7.85 -17.25 -13.05
C THR A 58 6.98 -16.39 -12.16
N ILE A 59 7.21 -16.47 -10.85
CA ILE A 59 6.55 -15.62 -9.86
C ILE A 59 7.52 -14.55 -9.40
N HIS A 60 7.05 -13.31 -9.29
CA HIS A 60 7.79 -12.17 -8.78
C HIS A 60 7.25 -11.75 -7.39
N PRO A 61 7.64 -12.43 -6.29
CA PRO A 61 7.08 -12.18 -4.96
C PRO A 61 7.31 -10.76 -4.48
N CYS A 62 8.47 -10.17 -4.82
CA CYS A 62 8.81 -8.80 -4.47
C CYS A 62 7.83 -7.80 -5.08
N LEU A 63 7.51 -7.94 -6.37
CA LEU A 63 6.52 -7.10 -7.04
C LEU A 63 5.12 -7.27 -6.44
N ILE A 64 4.73 -8.51 -6.14
CA ILE A 64 3.41 -8.79 -5.56
C ILE A 64 3.30 -8.16 -4.16
N ALA A 65 4.33 -8.27 -3.32
CA ALA A 65 4.36 -7.64 -2.01
C ALA A 65 4.26 -6.10 -2.11
N GLN A 66 4.96 -5.51 -3.07
CA GLN A 66 4.92 -4.07 -3.33
C GLN A 66 3.54 -3.61 -3.81
N LEU A 67 2.92 -4.35 -4.73
CA LEU A 67 1.57 -4.06 -5.21
C LEU A 67 0.52 -4.19 -4.08
N LEU A 68 0.69 -5.17 -3.20
CA LEU A 68 -0.17 -5.34 -2.03
C LEU A 68 -0.06 -4.14 -1.08
N ARG A 69 1.16 -3.63 -0.82
CA ARG A 69 1.38 -2.40 -0.03
C ARG A 69 0.67 -1.20 -0.63
N VAL A 70 0.88 -0.96 -1.93
CA VAL A 70 0.22 0.14 -2.64
C VAL A 70 -1.30 -0.03 -2.59
N GLY A 71 -1.80 -1.24 -2.78
CA GLY A 71 -3.23 -1.54 -2.66
C GLY A 71 -3.80 -1.22 -1.28
N ASP A 72 -3.08 -1.56 -0.22
CA ASP A 72 -3.47 -1.26 1.17
C ASP A 72 -3.54 0.24 1.44
N VAL A 73 -2.53 0.97 0.99
CA VAL A 73 -2.48 2.43 1.17
C VAL A 73 -3.55 3.14 0.35
N LEU A 74 -3.91 2.59 -0.80
CA LEU A 74 -4.95 3.09 -1.70
C LEU A 74 -6.36 2.57 -1.36
N ASP A 75 -6.55 1.75 -0.32
CA ASP A 75 -7.89 1.35 0.13
C ASP A 75 -8.62 2.51 0.81
N ILE A 76 -9.17 3.40 -0.02
CA ILE A 76 -9.75 4.71 0.33
C ILE A 76 -11.28 4.66 0.49
N ARG A 77 -11.87 3.48 0.59
CA ARG A 77 -13.33 3.35 0.57
C ARG A 77 -14.02 4.10 1.70
N ASN A 78 -14.92 5.02 1.32
CA ASN A 78 -15.77 5.76 2.27
C ASN A 78 -16.66 4.87 3.14
N ASN A 79 -17.01 3.68 2.65
CA ASN A 79 -17.90 2.72 3.31
C ASN A 79 -17.16 1.67 4.15
N ARG A 80 -15.84 1.77 4.29
CA ARG A 80 -15.05 0.85 5.14
C ARG A 80 -15.54 0.82 6.59
N PHE A 81 -16.12 1.94 7.05
CA PHE A 81 -16.71 2.07 8.37
C PHE A 81 -18.24 2.16 8.25
N GLU A 82 -18.94 1.09 8.52
CA GLU A 82 -20.40 1.14 8.63
C GLU A 82 -20.80 1.94 9.89
N TYR A 83 -21.44 3.08 9.68
CA TYR A 83 -21.89 3.97 10.77
C TYR A 83 -22.73 3.23 11.82
N ARG A 84 -23.53 2.26 11.40
CA ARG A 84 -24.35 1.43 12.31
C ARG A 84 -23.49 0.68 13.33
N ASN A 85 -22.37 0.09 12.89
CA ASN A 85 -21.45 -0.63 13.77
C ASN A 85 -20.74 0.30 14.74
N ILE A 86 -20.44 1.54 14.32
CA ILE A 86 -19.82 2.56 15.16
C ILE A 86 -20.75 2.95 16.30
N VAL A 87 -22.02 3.24 16.00
CA VAL A 87 -23.03 3.63 17.00
C VAL A 87 -23.32 2.48 17.97
N TYR A 88 -23.43 1.25 17.46
CA TYR A 88 -23.71 0.08 18.28
C TYR A 88 -22.60 -0.21 19.31
N ASN A 89 -21.36 0.08 18.98
CA ASN A 89 -20.19 -0.12 19.86
C ASN A 89 -19.87 1.10 20.75
N GLY A 90 -20.76 2.08 20.86
CA GLY A 90 -20.58 3.23 21.74
C GLY A 90 -19.63 4.31 21.22
N GLY A 91 -19.35 4.32 19.92
CA GLY A 91 -18.47 5.27 19.25
C GLY A 91 -17.10 4.73 18.95
N LEU A 92 -16.26 5.56 18.31
CA LEU A 92 -14.88 5.21 17.96
C LEU A 92 -13.90 5.81 18.98
N PRO A 93 -12.82 5.07 19.32
CA PRO A 93 -11.68 5.69 19.98
C PRO A 93 -11.14 6.86 19.16
N TYR A 94 -10.53 7.85 19.83
CA TYR A 94 -10.07 9.09 19.19
C TYR A 94 -9.23 8.87 17.92
N ILE A 95 -8.27 7.95 17.96
CA ILE A 95 -7.42 7.62 16.80
C ILE A 95 -8.27 7.05 15.65
N SER A 96 -9.20 6.15 15.96
CA SER A 96 -10.09 5.56 14.95
C SER A 96 -11.06 6.60 14.39
N GLN A 97 -11.50 7.56 15.21
CA GLN A 97 -12.34 8.67 14.76
C GLN A 97 -11.59 9.56 13.76
N THR A 98 -10.33 9.90 14.04
CA THR A 98 -9.49 10.67 13.12
C THR A 98 -9.32 9.95 11.76
N GLN A 99 -9.12 8.64 11.78
CA GLN A 99 -9.04 7.86 10.54
C GLN A 99 -10.39 7.85 9.80
N TYR A 100 -11.49 7.65 10.50
CA TYR A 100 -12.83 7.72 9.93
C TYR A 100 -13.11 9.08 9.27
N ASP A 101 -12.81 10.17 9.97
CA ASP A 101 -13.04 11.54 9.47
C ASP A 101 -12.15 11.82 8.24
N LYS A 102 -10.91 11.33 8.22
CA LYS A 102 -10.03 11.41 7.07
C LYS A 102 -10.63 10.71 5.85
N HIS A 103 -11.05 9.46 5.98
CA HIS A 103 -11.67 8.72 4.87
C HIS A 103 -12.97 9.38 4.39
N LYS A 104 -13.77 9.92 5.33
CA LYS A 104 -15.01 10.62 5.00
C LYS A 104 -14.80 11.94 4.26
N SER A 105 -13.62 12.53 4.43
CA SER A 105 -13.22 13.79 3.81
C SER A 105 -12.66 13.63 2.39
N VAL A 106 -12.59 12.42 1.86
CA VAL A 106 -12.21 12.18 0.47
C VAL A 106 -13.34 12.63 -0.45
N THR A 107 -13.08 13.66 -1.25
CA THR A 107 -14.06 14.25 -2.18
C THR A 107 -13.87 13.77 -3.61
N ARG A 108 -12.68 13.33 -3.97
CA ARG A 108 -12.38 12.74 -5.27
C ARG A 108 -11.36 11.62 -5.12
N PHE A 109 -11.66 10.52 -5.77
CA PHE A 109 -10.78 9.36 -5.84
C PHE A 109 -10.87 8.74 -7.22
N HIS A 110 -9.73 8.63 -7.90
CA HIS A 110 -9.62 7.98 -9.19
C HIS A 110 -8.26 7.29 -9.28
N ILE A 111 -8.25 6.05 -9.73
CA ILE A 111 -7.05 5.26 -9.97
C ILE A 111 -7.24 4.50 -11.27
N ASP A 112 -6.31 4.66 -12.17
CA ASP A 112 -6.14 3.81 -13.34
C ASP A 112 -4.65 3.59 -13.64
N THR A 113 -4.33 3.03 -14.79
CA THR A 113 -2.95 2.72 -15.19
C THR A 113 -2.09 3.96 -15.49
N LYS A 114 -2.70 5.13 -15.60
CA LYS A 114 -2.03 6.37 -15.99
C LYS A 114 -2.10 7.47 -14.96
N GLU A 115 -3.13 7.44 -14.10
CA GLU A 115 -3.29 8.50 -13.11
C GLU A 115 -3.79 7.99 -11.76
N VAL A 116 -3.29 8.64 -10.71
CA VAL A 116 -3.78 8.52 -9.34
C VAL A 116 -4.21 9.90 -8.87
N ILE A 117 -5.50 10.05 -8.53
CA ILE A 117 -6.08 11.31 -8.07
C ILE A 117 -6.75 11.07 -6.72
N VAL A 118 -6.30 11.80 -5.69
CA VAL A 118 -6.92 11.77 -4.36
C VAL A 118 -7.07 13.19 -3.84
N HIS A 119 -8.31 13.64 -3.63
CA HIS A 119 -8.61 14.92 -3.02
C HIS A 119 -9.28 14.72 -1.66
N ILE A 120 -8.77 15.41 -0.66
CA ILE A 120 -9.30 15.45 0.69
C ILE A 120 -9.72 16.89 0.98
N GLU A 121 -10.94 17.08 1.49
CA GLU A 121 -11.43 18.40 1.90
C GLU A 121 -12.06 18.34 3.27
N SER A 122 -11.56 19.15 4.20
CA SER A 122 -12.08 19.23 5.56
C SER A 122 -11.86 20.63 6.14
N THR A 123 -12.75 21.05 7.02
CA THR A 123 -12.57 22.26 7.85
C THR A 123 -11.82 21.95 9.14
N ASN A 124 -11.67 20.67 9.49
CA ASN A 124 -10.96 20.23 10.68
C ASN A 124 -9.46 20.11 10.39
N VAL A 125 -8.65 20.88 11.12
CA VAL A 125 -7.19 20.93 10.94
C VAL A 125 -6.54 19.55 11.20
N ILE A 126 -7.00 18.81 12.21
CA ILE A 126 -6.45 17.48 12.53
C ILE A 126 -6.73 16.49 11.38
N THR A 127 -7.94 16.53 10.83
CA THR A 127 -8.31 15.72 9.67
C THR A 127 -7.46 16.08 8.45
N CYS A 128 -7.19 17.36 8.20
CA CYS A 128 -6.31 17.80 7.12
C CYS A 128 -4.87 17.34 7.33
N GLN A 129 -4.33 17.44 8.54
CA GLN A 129 -2.98 16.95 8.87
C GLN A 129 -2.87 15.43 8.66
N SER A 130 -3.84 14.66 9.17
CA SER A 130 -3.88 13.21 8.96
C SER A 130 -4.04 12.85 7.48
N GLY A 131 -4.85 13.61 6.74
CA GLY A 131 -4.99 13.48 5.31
C GLY A 131 -3.68 13.74 4.59
N ARG A 132 -2.94 14.79 4.98
CA ARG A 132 -1.63 15.11 4.39
C ARG A 132 -0.62 14.00 4.61
N GLN A 133 -0.47 13.52 5.84
CA GLN A 133 0.43 12.40 6.15
C GLN A 133 0.09 11.15 5.34
N TRP A 134 -1.19 10.90 5.13
CA TRP A 134 -1.63 9.77 4.32
C TRP A 134 -1.31 9.95 2.84
N LEU A 135 -1.51 11.14 2.26
CA LEU A 135 -1.15 11.43 0.88
C LEU A 135 0.38 11.38 0.67
N ASP A 136 1.16 11.83 1.64
CA ASP A 136 2.62 11.71 1.62
C ASP A 136 3.05 10.23 1.63
N TRP A 137 2.36 9.38 2.39
CA TRP A 137 2.60 7.93 2.37
C TRP A 137 2.20 7.30 1.03
N ILE A 138 1.04 7.65 0.47
CA ILE A 138 0.65 7.20 -0.89
C ILE A 138 1.73 7.56 -1.91
N GLN A 139 2.21 8.81 -1.88
CA GLN A 139 3.27 9.27 -2.77
C GLN A 139 4.54 8.41 -2.62
N PHE A 140 4.96 8.20 -1.38
CA PHE A 140 6.15 7.39 -1.06
C PHE A 140 6.05 5.96 -1.62
N GLU A 141 4.93 5.27 -1.43
CA GLU A 141 4.74 3.90 -1.93
C GLU A 141 4.66 3.85 -3.46
N LEU A 142 4.03 4.84 -4.10
CA LEU A 142 3.98 4.94 -5.55
C LEU A 142 5.35 5.19 -6.15
N ASP A 143 6.16 6.05 -5.53
CA ASP A 143 7.51 6.36 -5.97
C ASP A 143 8.40 5.12 -5.96
N HIS A 144 8.32 4.32 -4.89
CA HIS A 144 9.04 3.06 -4.79
C HIS A 144 8.57 2.05 -5.85
N LEU A 145 7.26 1.94 -6.06
CA LEU A 145 6.71 1.06 -7.09
C LEU A 145 7.22 1.45 -8.48
N ILE A 146 7.17 2.74 -8.83
CA ILE A 146 7.61 3.23 -10.15
C ILE A 146 9.10 2.96 -10.35
N GLN A 147 9.94 3.27 -9.34
CA GLN A 147 11.38 3.06 -9.43
C GLN A 147 11.75 1.57 -9.55
N SER A 148 11.04 0.70 -8.86
CA SER A 148 11.35 -0.72 -8.79
C SER A 148 10.62 -1.57 -9.85
N TRP A 149 9.63 -1.00 -10.54
CA TRP A 149 8.82 -1.75 -11.51
C TRP A 149 9.67 -2.48 -12.55
N ASN A 150 10.55 -1.76 -13.24
CA ASN A 150 11.40 -2.36 -14.27
C ASN A 150 12.39 -3.38 -13.69
N LEU A 151 12.85 -3.15 -12.45
CA LEU A 151 13.74 -4.07 -11.75
C LEU A 151 13.06 -5.42 -11.46
N PHE A 152 11.79 -5.40 -11.05
CA PHE A 152 11.06 -6.61 -10.69
C PHE A 152 10.45 -7.32 -11.88
N THR A 153 10.16 -6.61 -12.95
CA THR A 153 9.53 -7.21 -14.14
C THR A 153 10.52 -7.53 -15.24
N GLU A 154 11.80 -7.12 -15.10
CA GLU A 154 12.83 -7.25 -16.15
C GLU A 154 12.35 -6.73 -17.53
N GLY A 155 11.42 -5.77 -17.52
CA GLY A 155 10.79 -5.22 -18.73
C GLY A 155 9.70 -6.10 -19.35
N PHE A 156 9.40 -7.26 -18.76
CA PHE A 156 8.38 -8.20 -19.29
C PHE A 156 6.98 -7.60 -19.33
N LEU A 157 6.61 -6.79 -18.31
CA LEU A 157 5.30 -6.13 -18.23
C LEU A 157 5.27 -4.76 -18.93
N GLY A 158 6.36 -4.36 -19.58
CA GLY A 158 6.51 -3.04 -20.17
C GLY A 158 6.77 -1.94 -19.10
N ASN A 159 6.80 -0.69 -19.52
CA ASN A 159 7.06 0.43 -18.63
C ASN A 159 5.82 0.76 -17.80
N PHE A 160 6.06 1.11 -16.54
CA PHE A 160 5.02 1.66 -15.68
C PHE A 160 4.89 3.17 -15.94
N ASP A 161 3.96 3.53 -16.82
CA ASP A 161 3.78 4.91 -17.29
C ASP A 161 2.69 5.63 -16.46
N LEU A 162 2.94 5.83 -15.17
CA LEU A 162 2.09 6.71 -14.37
C LEU A 162 2.37 8.16 -14.75
N ILE A 163 1.44 8.77 -15.49
CA ILE A 163 1.62 10.10 -16.09
C ILE A 163 1.24 11.20 -15.09
N LYS A 164 0.29 10.93 -14.18
CA LYS A 164 -0.26 11.93 -13.29
C LYS A 164 -0.49 11.41 -11.89
N ILE A 165 0.10 12.09 -10.91
CA ILE A 165 -0.22 11.94 -9.50
C ILE A 165 -0.76 13.27 -9.01
N GLU A 166 -2.03 13.31 -8.56
CA GLU A 166 -2.68 14.52 -8.06
C GLU A 166 -3.21 14.26 -6.64
N LEU A 167 -2.44 14.67 -5.64
CA LEU A 167 -2.73 14.48 -4.24
C LEU A 167 -2.98 15.84 -3.59
N ILE A 168 -4.23 16.16 -3.25
CA ILE A 168 -4.64 17.48 -2.77
C ILE A 168 -5.35 17.38 -1.43
N VAL A 169 -4.93 18.22 -0.46
CA VAL A 169 -5.66 18.48 0.77
C VAL A 169 -6.12 19.93 0.78
N LYS A 170 -7.42 20.15 0.96
CA LYS A 170 -8.02 21.49 1.08
C LYS A 170 -8.53 21.70 2.50
N ASN A 171 -8.14 22.81 3.11
CA ASN A 171 -8.68 23.28 4.37
C ASN A 171 -9.34 24.64 4.13
N GLY A 172 -10.57 24.66 3.64
CA GLY A 172 -11.40 25.85 3.45
C GLY A 172 -10.73 27.07 2.79
N LYS A 173 -9.54 27.46 3.23
CA LYS A 173 -8.75 28.60 2.76
C LYS A 173 -7.37 28.24 2.15
N TYR A 174 -6.88 27.04 2.38
CA TYR A 174 -5.53 26.65 1.99
C TYR A 174 -5.55 25.41 1.11
N ASN A 175 -4.97 25.52 -0.10
CA ASN A 175 -4.71 24.40 -0.96
C ASN A 175 -3.27 23.91 -0.72
N TYR A 176 -3.11 22.67 -0.30
CA TYR A 176 -1.82 22.00 -0.26
C TYR A 176 -1.75 21.09 -1.48
N THR A 177 -0.95 21.47 -2.46
CA THR A 177 -0.66 20.63 -3.63
C THR A 177 0.69 19.99 -3.46
N ASN A 178 0.78 18.69 -3.68
CA ASN A 178 2.05 17.99 -3.85
C ASN A 178 2.40 18.08 -5.34
N THR A 179 2.99 19.18 -5.78
CA THR A 179 3.38 19.37 -7.18
C THR A 179 4.85 19.15 -7.44
N ASP A 180 5.68 18.95 -6.41
CA ASP A 180 7.12 18.80 -6.57
C ASP A 180 7.62 17.43 -6.12
N PHE A 181 7.50 16.46 -7.02
CA PHE A 181 8.12 15.15 -6.98
C PHE A 181 9.63 15.19 -6.68
N ASN A 182 10.33 16.19 -7.23
CA ASN A 182 11.78 16.36 -7.07
C ASN A 182 12.21 16.93 -5.71
N THR A 183 11.31 17.51 -4.94
CA THR A 183 11.67 18.11 -3.65
C THR A 183 11.68 17.07 -2.53
N PHE A 184 10.90 16.03 -2.64
CA PHE A 184 10.80 14.95 -1.65
C PHE A 184 12.05 14.04 -1.67
N LEU A 185 12.51 13.66 -2.85
CA LEU A 185 13.73 12.84 -3.02
C LEU A 185 14.99 13.56 -2.53
N LYS A 186 15.01 14.91 -2.49
CA LYS A 186 16.12 15.68 -1.95
C LYS A 186 16.10 15.82 -0.43
N ALA A 187 14.95 15.66 0.22
CA ALA A 187 14.84 15.78 1.67
C ALA A 187 15.27 14.50 2.39
N ASP A 188 15.08 13.31 1.78
CA ASP A 188 15.43 12.01 2.37
C ASP A 188 16.91 11.63 2.14
N SER A 189 17.57 12.21 1.16
CA SER A 189 19.02 12.01 0.96
C SER A 189 19.91 12.73 2.00
N ASN A 190 19.31 13.44 2.95
CA ASN A 190 19.99 14.18 4.03
C ASN A 190 19.58 13.73 5.45
N ARG A 191 19.02 12.51 5.59
CA ARG A 191 18.77 11.91 6.91
C ARG A 191 19.52 10.61 7.12
#